data_28172180a05f6be5d8f9e0bf2ec30140
#
_entry.id   28172180a05f6be5d8f9e0bf2ec30140
#
_cell.length_a   1.000
_cell.length_b   1.000
_cell.length_c   1.000
_cell.angle_alpha   90.00
_cell.angle_beta   90.00
_cell.angle_gamma   90.00
#
_symmetry.space_group_name_H-M   'P 1'
#
loop_
_entity.id
_entity.type
_entity.pdbx_description
1 polymer ?
#
loop_
_entity_poly.entity_id
_entity_poly.type
_entity_poly.pdbx_seq_one_letter_code
_entity_poly.pdbx_strand_id
1 'polypeptide(L)'
;EFARDIAQKMNKKFEELFTVPEPVKKQHEFFGKDQGLRIKDLADPTKKMSKSDGTGKGVIFLSEDPEFAAGKIMRATTDDLANIKYDPQGQPGISNLIDILALTTGRAKDEVANEWQGKSSYGDFKQAVADAVRAFLTDFQAKLAQVSDEAIQVKLASSEAAANKTANETLLRAQKAVGLR
;
A
#
# COMPACT_ATOMS: atom_id res chain seq x y z
N GLU A 1 15.64 -6.36 -0.97
CA GLU A 1 16.66 -7.27 -1.50
C GLU A 1 18.08 -6.85 -1.09
N PHE A 2 18.52 -5.60 -1.29
CA PHE A 2 19.88 -5.15 -0.98
C PHE A 2 20.28 -5.40 0.50
N ALA A 3 19.41 -5.06 1.46
CA ALA A 3 19.65 -5.34 2.88
C ALA A 3 19.76 -6.85 3.17
N ARG A 4 18.97 -7.64 2.47
CA ARG A 4 19.02 -9.10 2.56
C ARG A 4 20.34 -9.67 2.07
N ASP A 5 20.81 -9.20 0.91
CA ASP A 5 22.09 -9.62 0.34
C ASP A 5 23.27 -9.27 1.26
N ILE A 6 23.24 -8.08 1.87
CA ILE A 6 24.25 -7.67 2.85
C ILE A 6 24.21 -8.59 4.07
N ALA A 7 23.02 -8.83 4.65
CA ALA A 7 22.87 -9.69 5.81
C ALA A 7 23.43 -11.11 5.55
N GLN A 8 23.08 -11.69 4.39
CA GLN A 8 23.58 -13.03 4.00
C GLN A 8 25.11 -13.07 3.83
N LYS A 9 25.69 -12.05 3.18
CA LYS A 9 27.15 -11.97 2.99
C LYS A 9 27.89 -11.81 4.32
N MET A 10 27.37 -10.97 5.20
CA MET A 10 27.96 -10.75 6.53
C MET A 10 27.87 -12.01 7.40
N ASN A 11 26.72 -12.66 7.44
CA ASN A 11 26.53 -13.91 8.18
C ASN A 11 27.44 -15.03 7.68
N LYS A 12 27.66 -15.11 6.37
CA LYS A 12 28.59 -16.07 5.80
C LYS A 12 30.06 -15.84 6.23
N LYS A 13 30.42 -14.58 6.48
CA LYS A 13 31.82 -14.19 6.82
C LYS A 13 32.08 -14.16 8.33
N PHE A 14 31.08 -13.82 9.15
CA PHE A 14 31.25 -13.48 10.57
C PHE A 14 30.27 -14.22 11.50
N GLU A 15 29.75 -15.36 11.11
CA GLU A 15 28.66 -16.07 11.81
C GLU A 15 27.29 -15.35 11.71
N GLU A 16 26.30 -15.79 12.49
CA GLU A 16 24.95 -15.21 12.46
C GLU A 16 24.86 -13.84 13.15
N LEU A 17 25.26 -12.78 12.46
CA LEU A 17 25.19 -11.41 12.96
C LEU A 17 23.81 -10.80 12.81
N PHE A 18 23.15 -11.06 11.69
CA PHE A 18 21.91 -10.40 11.30
C PHE A 18 20.80 -11.41 11.05
N THR A 19 19.60 -11.10 11.49
CA THR A 19 18.40 -11.76 10.97
C THR A 19 18.26 -11.40 9.50
N VAL A 20 18.26 -12.40 8.62
CA VAL A 20 18.10 -12.18 7.18
C VAL A 20 16.65 -11.76 6.90
N PRO A 21 16.40 -10.59 6.30
CA PRO A 21 15.05 -10.16 5.97
C PRO A 21 14.36 -11.17 5.04
N GLU A 22 13.10 -11.48 5.32
CA GLU A 22 12.31 -12.33 4.43
C GLU A 22 12.11 -11.68 3.06
N PRO A 23 12.01 -12.48 1.97
CA PRO A 23 11.67 -11.96 0.66
C PRO A 23 10.35 -11.20 0.70
N VAL A 24 10.21 -10.16 -0.14
CA VAL A 24 9.01 -9.32 -0.20
C VAL A 24 7.73 -10.16 -0.34
N LYS A 25 7.75 -11.22 -1.15
CA LYS A 25 6.60 -12.13 -1.30
C LYS A 25 6.17 -12.73 0.04
N LYS A 26 7.08 -13.23 0.86
CA LYS A 26 6.76 -13.79 2.19
C LYS A 26 6.29 -12.73 3.18
N GLN A 27 6.81 -11.50 3.08
CA GLN A 27 6.31 -10.39 3.90
C GLN A 27 4.85 -10.07 3.58
N HIS A 28 4.46 -10.18 2.30
CA HIS A 28 3.06 -10.01 1.88
C HIS A 28 2.15 -11.12 2.42
N GLU A 29 2.61 -12.37 2.34
CA GLU A 29 1.89 -13.53 2.91
C GLU A 29 1.66 -13.36 4.42
N PHE A 30 2.64 -12.82 5.16
CA PHE A 30 2.50 -12.52 6.59
C PHE A 30 1.36 -11.54 6.89
N PHE A 31 1.15 -10.53 6.06
CA PHE A 31 0.05 -9.59 6.21
C PHE A 31 -1.30 -10.14 5.68
N GLY A 32 -1.32 -11.37 5.16
CA GLY A 32 -2.51 -12.00 4.59
C GLY A 32 -3.05 -11.30 3.35
N LYS A 33 -2.26 -10.43 2.73
CA LYS A 33 -2.65 -9.61 1.57
C LYS A 33 -1.49 -9.49 0.61
N ASP A 34 -1.60 -10.11 -0.54
CA ASP A 34 -0.75 -9.85 -1.70
C ASP A 34 -1.34 -8.79 -2.66
N GLN A 35 -2.51 -8.26 -2.32
CA GLN A 35 -3.24 -7.24 -3.09
C GLN A 35 -2.96 -5.83 -2.57
N GLY A 36 -3.00 -4.85 -3.47
CA GLY A 36 -2.89 -3.43 -3.13
C GLY A 36 -1.49 -2.87 -2.97
N LEU A 37 -0.47 -3.64 -3.30
CA LEU A 37 0.92 -3.23 -3.14
C LEU A 37 1.38 -2.19 -4.16
N ARG A 38 0.67 -2.05 -5.26
CA ARG A 38 0.99 -1.12 -6.34
C ARG A 38 -0.28 -0.55 -6.95
N ILE A 39 -1.00 0.25 -6.19
CA ILE A 39 -2.09 1.04 -6.75
C ILE A 39 -1.54 1.94 -7.85
N LYS A 40 -2.23 1.97 -8.99
CA LYS A 40 -1.86 2.75 -10.15
C LYS A 40 -2.45 4.15 -10.08
N ASP A 41 -1.82 5.06 -10.80
CA ASP A 41 -2.30 6.42 -11.00
C ASP A 41 -3.68 6.42 -11.69
N LEU A 42 -4.60 7.26 -11.24
CA LEU A 42 -5.97 7.29 -11.78
C LEU A 42 -6.04 7.94 -13.16
N ALA A 43 -5.12 8.84 -13.47
CA ALA A 43 -5.07 9.52 -14.77
C ALA A 43 -4.22 8.73 -15.78
N ASP A 44 -3.19 8.03 -15.31
CA ASP A 44 -2.31 7.19 -16.14
C ASP A 44 -2.05 5.85 -15.47
N PRO A 45 -2.91 4.84 -15.69
CA PRO A 45 -2.83 3.54 -15.01
C PRO A 45 -1.62 2.69 -15.44
N THR A 46 -0.76 3.17 -16.34
CA THR A 46 0.54 2.55 -16.62
C THR A 46 1.58 2.87 -15.55
N LYS A 47 1.39 3.97 -14.81
CA LYS A 47 2.27 4.42 -13.72
C LYS A 47 1.74 4.00 -12.35
N LYS A 48 2.62 3.97 -11.35
CA LYS A 48 2.18 3.82 -9.96
C LYS A 48 1.59 5.13 -9.43
N MET A 49 0.59 5.07 -8.57
CA MET A 49 0.13 6.23 -7.82
C MET A 49 1.29 6.80 -6.97
N SER A 50 1.55 8.08 -7.09
CA SER A 50 2.69 8.73 -6.43
C SER A 50 2.31 10.10 -5.89
N LYS A 51 2.60 10.34 -4.61
CA LYS A 51 2.41 11.66 -3.98
C LYS A 51 3.25 12.77 -4.62
N SER A 52 4.29 12.41 -5.37
CA SER A 52 5.16 13.35 -6.08
C SER A 52 4.62 13.77 -7.45
N ASP A 53 3.42 13.30 -7.83
CA ASP A 53 2.75 13.81 -9.02
C ASP A 53 2.31 15.26 -8.79
N GLY A 54 2.92 16.18 -9.56
CA GLY A 54 2.68 17.62 -9.40
C GLY A 54 1.26 18.08 -9.77
N THR A 55 0.46 17.22 -10.41
CA THR A 55 -0.91 17.56 -10.83
C THR A 55 -1.96 17.23 -9.76
N GLY A 56 -1.67 16.25 -8.89
CA GLY A 56 -2.60 15.73 -7.90
C GLY A 56 -3.85 15.03 -8.46
N LYS A 57 -3.96 14.92 -9.80
CA LYS A 57 -5.15 14.34 -10.46
C LYS A 57 -5.19 12.82 -10.38
N GLY A 58 -4.04 12.18 -10.41
CA GLY A 58 -3.90 10.73 -10.42
C GLY A 58 -3.76 10.09 -9.05
N VAL A 59 -3.72 10.90 -7.96
CA VAL A 59 -3.47 10.42 -6.60
C VAL A 59 -4.63 10.74 -5.67
N ILE A 60 -4.94 9.82 -4.75
CA ILE A 60 -5.85 10.03 -3.63
C ILE A 60 -5.01 10.23 -2.37
N PHE A 61 -5.15 11.38 -1.72
CA PHE A 61 -4.53 11.64 -0.42
C PHE A 61 -5.49 11.26 0.72
N LEU A 62 -4.98 10.63 1.77
CA LEU A 62 -5.80 10.25 2.92
C LEU A 62 -6.38 11.46 3.68
N SER A 63 -5.80 12.63 3.48
CA SER A 63 -6.22 13.90 4.10
C SER A 63 -7.13 14.75 3.20
N GLU A 64 -7.40 14.34 1.95
CA GLU A 64 -8.24 15.15 1.07
C GLU A 64 -9.74 14.95 1.38
N ASP A 65 -10.56 15.89 0.90
CA ASP A 65 -12.01 15.79 1.03
C ASP A 65 -12.54 14.50 0.38
N PRO A 66 -13.35 13.70 1.08
CA PRO A 66 -13.87 12.43 0.55
C PRO A 66 -14.69 12.57 -0.74
N GLU A 67 -15.44 13.67 -0.91
CA GLU A 67 -16.19 13.93 -2.14
C GLU A 67 -15.27 14.28 -3.30
N PHE A 68 -14.19 15.02 -3.01
CA PHE A 68 -13.20 15.34 -4.03
C PHE A 68 -12.47 14.08 -4.51
N ALA A 69 -12.11 13.17 -3.59
CA ALA A 69 -11.51 11.87 -3.91
C ALA A 69 -12.47 11.00 -4.75
N ALA A 70 -13.74 10.92 -4.37
CA ALA A 70 -14.77 10.22 -5.12
C ALA A 70 -14.89 10.79 -6.55
N GLY A 71 -14.85 12.11 -6.70
CA GLY A 71 -14.81 12.77 -7.99
C GLY A 71 -13.61 12.41 -8.86
N LYS A 72 -12.43 12.12 -8.27
CA LYS A 72 -11.26 11.62 -9.01
C LYS A 72 -11.50 10.21 -9.54
N ILE A 73 -12.12 9.33 -8.76
CA ILE A 73 -12.49 7.98 -9.21
C ILE A 73 -13.42 8.05 -10.42
N MET A 74 -14.43 8.90 -10.38
CA MET A 74 -15.36 9.07 -11.52
C MET A 74 -14.65 9.52 -12.79
N ARG A 75 -13.57 10.29 -12.68
CA ARG A 75 -12.73 10.77 -13.79
C ARG A 75 -11.54 9.87 -14.14
N ALA A 76 -11.37 8.75 -13.41
CA ALA A 76 -10.24 7.85 -13.65
C ALA A 76 -10.23 7.33 -15.11
N THR A 77 -9.05 7.24 -15.68
CA THR A 77 -8.85 6.74 -17.05
C THR A 77 -9.18 5.25 -17.12
N THR A 78 -10.04 4.87 -18.04
CA THR A 78 -10.42 3.51 -18.37
C THR A 78 -10.43 3.33 -19.90
N ASP A 79 -10.40 2.08 -20.36
CA ASP A 79 -10.61 1.74 -21.78
C ASP A 79 -12.08 1.97 -22.20
N ASP A 80 -12.38 1.64 -23.46
CA ASP A 80 -13.70 1.78 -24.11
C ASP A 80 -14.34 0.43 -24.48
N LEU A 81 -13.85 -0.68 -23.92
CA LEU A 81 -14.29 -2.02 -24.28
C LEU A 81 -15.72 -2.35 -23.78
N ALA A 82 -16.27 -1.55 -22.88
CA ALA A 82 -17.58 -1.77 -22.24
C ALA A 82 -17.74 -3.20 -21.70
N ASN A 83 -16.69 -3.72 -21.09
CA ASN A 83 -16.61 -5.07 -20.56
C ASN A 83 -15.62 -5.08 -19.37
N ILE A 84 -16.15 -5.11 -18.15
CA ILE A 84 -15.32 -5.10 -16.93
C ILE A 84 -14.64 -6.47 -16.78
N LYS A 85 -13.31 -6.46 -16.74
CA LYS A 85 -12.49 -7.66 -16.53
C LYS A 85 -11.24 -7.30 -15.75
N TYR A 86 -10.81 -8.15 -14.82
CA TYR A 86 -9.49 -8.00 -14.21
C TYR A 86 -8.41 -8.49 -15.18
N ASP A 87 -7.82 -7.57 -15.88
CA ASP A 87 -6.75 -7.79 -16.85
C ASP A 87 -5.73 -6.62 -16.78
N PRO A 88 -4.71 -6.72 -15.92
CA PRO A 88 -3.75 -5.62 -15.71
C PRO A 88 -2.98 -5.18 -16.96
N GLN A 89 -2.94 -6.02 -18.01
CA GLN A 89 -2.27 -5.69 -19.26
C GLN A 89 -3.24 -5.06 -20.29
N GLY A 90 -4.42 -5.67 -20.48
CA GLY A 90 -5.41 -5.21 -21.44
C GLY A 90 -6.31 -4.09 -20.91
N GLN A 91 -6.62 -4.12 -19.61
CA GLN A 91 -7.51 -3.14 -18.93
C GLN A 91 -6.89 -2.60 -17.64
N PRO A 92 -5.74 -1.91 -17.71
CA PRO A 92 -5.01 -1.48 -16.52
C PRO A 92 -5.82 -0.52 -15.63
N GLY A 93 -6.65 0.36 -16.21
CA GLY A 93 -7.51 1.28 -15.47
C GLY A 93 -8.62 0.56 -14.70
N ILE A 94 -9.33 -0.35 -15.35
CA ILE A 94 -10.37 -1.18 -14.72
C ILE A 94 -9.78 -2.08 -13.64
N SER A 95 -8.66 -2.75 -13.92
CA SER A 95 -7.98 -3.60 -12.95
C SER A 95 -7.55 -2.82 -11.71
N ASN A 96 -7.03 -1.59 -11.87
CA ASN A 96 -6.69 -0.71 -10.77
C ASN A 96 -7.91 -0.32 -9.92
N LEU A 97 -9.05 -0.02 -10.55
CA LEU A 97 -10.27 0.28 -9.83
C LEU A 97 -10.83 -0.93 -9.07
N ILE A 98 -10.68 -2.15 -9.60
CA ILE A 98 -10.99 -3.40 -8.88
C ILE A 98 -10.10 -3.55 -7.64
N ASP A 99 -8.79 -3.31 -7.78
CA ASP A 99 -7.86 -3.35 -6.65
C ASP A 99 -8.23 -2.31 -5.58
N ILE A 100 -8.58 -1.09 -5.96
CA ILE A 100 -9.02 -0.03 -5.05
C ILE A 100 -10.31 -0.43 -4.32
N LEU A 101 -11.31 -0.95 -5.04
CA LEU A 101 -12.58 -1.40 -4.45
C LEU A 101 -12.35 -2.53 -3.43
N ALA A 102 -11.54 -3.51 -3.79
CA ALA A 102 -11.20 -4.62 -2.90
C ALA A 102 -10.52 -4.14 -1.61
N LEU A 103 -9.56 -3.21 -1.73
CA LEU A 103 -8.83 -2.65 -0.59
C LEU A 103 -9.71 -1.82 0.34
N THR A 104 -10.49 -0.90 -0.23
CA THR A 104 -11.32 0.02 0.55
C THR A 104 -12.49 -0.68 1.23
N THR A 105 -12.97 -1.78 0.66
CA THR A 105 -14.05 -2.60 1.25
C THR A 105 -13.53 -3.76 2.10
N GLY A 106 -12.23 -4.06 2.08
CA GLY A 106 -11.64 -5.21 2.78
C GLY A 106 -12.00 -6.57 2.19
N ARG A 107 -12.56 -6.61 0.98
CA ARG A 107 -12.99 -7.83 0.27
C ARG A 107 -11.82 -8.45 -0.49
N ALA A 108 -11.92 -9.75 -0.79
CA ALA A 108 -10.96 -10.39 -1.67
C ALA A 108 -11.06 -9.83 -3.10
N LYS A 109 -9.91 -9.61 -3.73
CA LYS A 109 -9.85 -9.09 -5.11
C LYS A 109 -10.64 -9.95 -6.10
N ASP A 110 -10.48 -11.28 -6.00
CA ASP A 110 -11.15 -12.22 -6.90
C ASP A 110 -12.68 -12.20 -6.74
N GLU A 111 -13.17 -11.96 -5.52
CA GLU A 111 -14.59 -11.76 -5.25
C GLU A 111 -15.11 -10.52 -5.96
N VAL A 112 -14.43 -9.39 -5.81
CA VAL A 112 -14.80 -8.13 -6.48
C VAL A 112 -14.70 -8.26 -8.00
N ALA A 113 -13.64 -8.88 -8.50
CA ALA A 113 -13.45 -9.10 -9.92
C ALA A 113 -14.59 -9.96 -10.52
N ASN A 114 -14.98 -11.06 -9.85
CA ASN A 114 -16.05 -11.93 -10.30
C ASN A 114 -17.44 -11.25 -10.27
N GLU A 115 -17.70 -10.43 -9.24
CA GLU A 115 -18.96 -9.66 -9.14
C GLU A 115 -19.17 -8.73 -10.33
N TRP A 116 -18.11 -8.12 -10.81
CA TRP A 116 -18.17 -7.13 -11.89
C TRP A 116 -17.86 -7.70 -13.26
N GLN A 117 -17.38 -8.93 -13.34
CA GLN A 117 -17.00 -9.60 -14.60
C GLN A 117 -18.11 -9.54 -15.65
N GLY A 118 -17.77 -9.06 -16.83
CA GLY A 118 -18.67 -9.02 -17.98
C GLY A 118 -19.73 -7.92 -17.97
N LYS A 119 -19.84 -7.12 -16.89
CA LYS A 119 -20.73 -5.97 -16.87
C LYS A 119 -20.19 -4.86 -17.79
N SER A 120 -21.10 -4.15 -18.47
CA SER A 120 -20.73 -3.13 -19.46
C SER A 120 -20.78 -1.69 -18.92
N SER A 121 -21.50 -1.44 -17.82
CA SER A 121 -21.65 -0.11 -17.24
C SER A 121 -20.41 0.30 -16.43
N TYR A 122 -19.46 1.00 -17.06
CA TYR A 122 -18.31 1.59 -16.36
C TYR A 122 -18.73 2.71 -15.41
N GLY A 123 -19.84 3.40 -15.70
CA GLY A 123 -20.39 4.42 -14.81
C GLY A 123 -20.81 3.86 -13.46
N ASP A 124 -21.61 2.77 -13.46
CA ASP A 124 -22.05 2.12 -12.23
C ASP A 124 -20.88 1.53 -11.44
N PHE A 125 -19.91 0.97 -12.15
CA PHE A 125 -18.70 0.44 -11.53
C PHE A 125 -17.88 1.55 -10.86
N LYS A 126 -17.61 2.65 -11.57
CA LYS A 126 -16.89 3.80 -11.01
C LYS A 126 -17.64 4.41 -9.82
N GLN A 127 -18.97 4.43 -9.87
CA GLN A 127 -19.79 4.92 -8.77
C GLN A 127 -19.62 4.04 -7.53
N ALA A 128 -19.64 2.70 -7.68
CA ALA A 128 -19.41 1.78 -6.56
C ALA A 128 -18.00 1.96 -5.94
N VAL A 129 -16.98 2.17 -6.78
CA VAL A 129 -15.62 2.46 -6.30
C VAL A 129 -15.55 3.81 -5.59
N ALA A 130 -16.20 4.84 -6.14
CA ALA A 130 -16.25 6.19 -5.56
C ALA A 130 -16.93 6.19 -4.18
N ASP A 131 -18.03 5.47 -4.04
CA ASP A 131 -18.75 5.33 -2.76
C ASP A 131 -17.90 4.60 -1.72
N ALA A 132 -17.19 3.54 -2.11
CA ALA A 132 -16.28 2.82 -1.23
C ALA A 132 -15.09 3.69 -0.77
N VAL A 133 -14.49 4.46 -1.68
CA VAL A 133 -13.40 5.39 -1.35
C VAL A 133 -13.89 6.50 -0.42
N ARG A 134 -15.06 7.08 -0.68
CA ARG A 134 -15.69 8.08 0.19
C ARG A 134 -15.90 7.55 1.61
N ALA A 135 -16.51 6.38 1.73
CA ALA A 135 -16.77 5.74 3.02
C ALA A 135 -15.46 5.44 3.78
N PHE A 136 -14.46 4.91 3.08
CA PHE A 136 -13.16 4.62 3.65
C PHE A 136 -12.46 5.88 4.18
N LEU A 137 -12.41 6.96 3.40
CA LEU A 137 -11.77 8.22 3.82
C LEU A 137 -12.52 8.87 4.99
N THR A 138 -13.84 8.86 4.97
CA THR A 138 -14.66 9.40 6.07
C THR A 138 -14.37 8.66 7.38
N ASP A 139 -14.38 7.33 7.37
CA ASP A 139 -14.07 6.51 8.55
C ASP A 139 -12.63 6.71 9.02
N PHE A 140 -11.67 6.71 8.09
CA PHE A 140 -10.25 6.94 8.39
C PHE A 140 -10.02 8.29 9.04
N GLN A 141 -10.57 9.37 8.49
CA GLN A 141 -10.40 10.73 9.01
C GLN A 141 -11.10 10.91 10.37
N ALA A 142 -12.27 10.28 10.56
CA ALA A 142 -12.94 10.28 11.85
C ALA A 142 -12.12 9.58 12.94
N LYS A 143 -11.48 8.46 12.62
CA LYS A 143 -10.55 7.76 13.52
C LYS A 143 -9.29 8.57 13.80
N LEU A 144 -8.72 9.19 12.77
CA LEU A 144 -7.53 10.04 12.91
C LEU A 144 -7.79 11.24 13.82
N ALA A 145 -8.95 11.85 13.73
CA ALA A 145 -9.35 12.99 14.58
C ALA A 145 -9.47 12.63 16.07
N GLN A 146 -9.55 11.35 16.42
CA GLN A 146 -9.58 10.89 17.81
C GLN A 146 -8.20 10.63 18.41
N VAL A 147 -7.13 10.70 17.58
CA VAL A 147 -5.77 10.47 18.04
C VAL A 147 -5.21 11.76 18.62
N SER A 148 -4.89 11.76 19.92
CA SER A 148 -4.30 12.94 20.57
C SER A 148 -2.78 13.01 20.35
N ASP A 149 -2.23 14.22 20.42
CA ASP A 149 -0.77 14.45 20.36
C ASP A 149 -0.03 13.73 21.48
N GLU A 150 -0.62 13.64 22.69
CA GLU A 150 -0.05 12.90 23.82
C GLU A 150 0.05 11.42 23.52
N ALA A 151 -0.98 10.81 22.91
CA ALA A 151 -0.96 9.40 22.52
C ALA A 151 0.14 9.13 21.49
N ILE A 152 0.34 10.06 20.54
CA ILE A 152 1.42 10.00 19.56
C ILE A 152 2.78 10.07 20.25
N GLN A 153 2.99 11.03 21.14
CA GLN A 153 4.26 11.21 21.86
C GLN A 153 4.62 9.98 22.70
N VAL A 154 3.66 9.45 23.46
CA VAL A 154 3.84 8.22 24.26
C VAL A 154 4.23 7.03 23.36
N LYS A 155 3.52 6.87 22.23
CA LYS A 155 3.82 5.78 21.29
C LYS A 155 5.18 5.94 20.64
N LEU A 156 5.56 7.14 20.24
CA LEU A 156 6.88 7.43 19.66
C LEU A 156 8.00 7.14 20.66
N ALA A 157 7.91 7.64 21.89
CA ALA A 157 8.91 7.43 22.93
C ALA A 157 9.11 5.93 23.25
N SER A 158 8.02 5.18 23.40
CA SER A 158 8.10 3.74 23.67
C SER A 158 8.69 2.96 22.48
N SER A 159 8.31 3.33 21.27
CA SER A 159 8.81 2.69 20.05
C SER A 159 10.28 3.02 19.79
N GLU A 160 10.71 4.26 20.07
CA GLU A 160 12.10 4.68 19.98
C GLU A 160 12.99 3.91 20.96
N ALA A 161 12.56 3.77 22.22
CA ALA A 161 13.29 2.99 23.21
C ALA A 161 13.49 1.52 22.78
N ALA A 162 12.42 0.89 22.26
CA ALA A 162 12.49 -0.49 21.76
C ALA A 162 13.39 -0.61 20.52
N ALA A 163 13.27 0.31 19.57
CA ALA A 163 14.10 0.32 18.36
C ALA A 163 15.57 0.56 18.68
N ASN A 164 15.88 1.52 19.57
CA ASN A 164 17.25 1.82 20.00
C ASN A 164 17.91 0.62 20.71
N LYS A 165 17.17 -0.08 21.55
CA LYS A 165 17.67 -1.30 22.20
C LYS A 165 18.12 -2.33 21.15
N THR A 166 17.23 -2.70 20.25
CA THR A 166 17.51 -3.70 19.21
C THR A 166 18.63 -3.25 18.26
N ALA A 167 18.62 -1.98 17.85
CA ALA A 167 19.63 -1.41 16.96
C ALA A 167 21.02 -1.42 17.61
N ASN A 168 21.15 -0.98 18.88
CA ASN A 168 22.41 -0.93 19.59
C ASN A 168 22.99 -2.33 19.88
N GLU A 169 22.14 -3.28 20.25
CA GLU A 169 22.57 -4.68 20.43
C GLU A 169 23.14 -5.26 19.13
N THR A 170 22.47 -5.01 18.01
CA THR A 170 22.90 -5.48 16.69
C THR A 170 24.17 -4.76 16.23
N LEU A 171 24.24 -3.44 16.41
CA LEU A 171 25.43 -2.64 16.08
C LEU A 171 26.65 -3.12 16.86
N LEU A 172 26.50 -3.38 18.16
CA LEU A 172 27.61 -3.85 19.00
C LEU A 172 28.11 -5.22 18.54
N ARG A 173 27.22 -6.16 18.19
CA ARG A 173 27.62 -7.45 17.62
C ARG A 173 28.40 -7.27 16.31
N ALA A 174 27.89 -6.43 15.40
CA ALA A 174 28.56 -6.16 14.14
C ALA A 174 29.93 -5.52 14.32
N GLN A 175 30.06 -4.53 15.22
CA GLN A 175 31.34 -3.87 15.53
C GLN A 175 32.39 -4.88 16.08
N LYS A 176 31.99 -5.76 17.00
CA LYS A 176 32.87 -6.82 17.54
C LYS A 176 33.33 -7.77 16.43
N ALA A 177 32.42 -8.21 15.57
CA ALA A 177 32.74 -9.15 14.49
C ALA A 177 33.75 -8.58 13.48
N VAL A 178 33.70 -7.28 13.20
CA VAL A 178 34.67 -6.63 12.28
C VAL A 178 35.89 -6.04 12.97
N GLY A 179 36.06 -6.27 14.28
CA GLY A 179 37.24 -5.84 15.04
C GLY A 179 37.30 -4.36 15.41
N LEU A 180 36.14 -3.65 15.42
CA LEU A 180 36.10 -2.24 15.83
C LEU A 180 35.95 -2.05 17.34
N ARG A 181 35.64 -3.08 18.11
CA ARG A 181 35.52 -3.11 19.60
C ARG A 181 35.92 -4.47 20.13
#